data_65775fca88ea725240e52695e47b41ff
#
_entry.id   65775fca88ea725240e52695e47b41ff
#
_cell.length_a   1.000
_cell.length_b   1.000
_cell.length_c   1.000
_cell.angle_alpha   90.00
_cell.angle_beta   90.00
_cell.angle_gamma   90.00
#
_symmetry.space_group_name_H-M   'P 1'
#
loop_
_entity.id
_entity.type
_entity.pdbx_description
1 polymer ?
#
loop_
_entity_poly.entity_id
_entity_poly.type
_entity_poly.pdbx_seq_one_letter_code
_entity_poly.pdbx_strand_id
1 'polypeptide(L)'
;LHVGEAPNMVVCWGGHSINENEYLYARRVGTQLGLRELNICTGCGPGAMEAPMKGAAVGHAQQRYKDSRFIGMTEPSIIAAEPPNPLVNELIIMPDIEKRLEAFVRIAHGIIIFPGGVGTAEELLYLLGILMNPANKDQVLPLILTGPKESADYFRVLDEFIVHTLGEAARTHYRIIIDDAAEVARLMKKAMPLVKENRRDTGEDRKSVV
;
A
#
# COMPACT_ATOMS: atom_id res chain seq x y z
N LEU A 1 16.41 0.46 3.38
CA LEU A 1 15.89 -0.23 4.57
C LEU A 1 17.07 -0.56 5.46
N HIS A 2 17.07 -0.05 6.69
CA HIS A 2 18.11 -0.41 7.65
C HIS A 2 17.91 -1.87 8.08
N VAL A 3 18.96 -2.67 7.96
CA VAL A 3 18.97 -4.07 8.42
C VAL A 3 18.67 -4.09 9.91
N GLY A 4 17.60 -4.75 10.32
CA GLY A 4 17.21 -4.93 11.72
C GLY A 4 16.04 -4.08 12.21
N GLU A 5 15.48 -3.15 11.40
CA GLU A 5 14.26 -2.44 11.78
C GLU A 5 13.03 -3.36 11.71
N ALA A 6 12.09 -3.13 12.62
CA ALA A 6 10.83 -3.87 12.62
C ALA A 6 10.00 -3.51 11.36
N PRO A 7 9.34 -4.49 10.71
CA PRO A 7 8.45 -4.23 9.60
C PRO A 7 7.37 -3.22 10.00
N ASN A 8 7.28 -2.11 9.28
CA ASN A 8 6.31 -1.05 9.57
C ASN A 8 5.88 -0.24 8.34
N MET A 9 6.32 -0.63 7.13
CA MET A 9 6.02 0.09 5.89
C MET A 9 4.76 -0.46 5.22
N VAL A 10 3.75 0.39 5.06
CA VAL A 10 2.53 0.08 4.32
C VAL A 10 2.54 0.86 3.00
N VAL A 11 2.44 0.13 1.89
CA VAL A 11 2.25 0.74 0.57
C VAL A 11 0.76 1.03 0.36
N CYS A 12 0.45 2.25 -0.09
CA CYS A 12 -0.90 2.65 -0.42
C CYS A 12 -0.99 2.99 -1.91
N TRP A 13 -1.85 2.28 -2.63
CA TRP A 13 -2.19 2.52 -4.03
C TRP A 13 -3.63 3.01 -4.16
N GLY A 14 -3.90 3.78 -5.21
CA GLY A 14 -5.24 4.30 -5.49
C GLY A 14 -5.22 5.46 -6.48
N GLY A 15 -6.39 5.97 -6.81
CA GLY A 15 -6.55 7.03 -7.80
C GLY A 15 -5.98 8.38 -7.36
N HIS A 16 -5.37 9.11 -8.29
CA HIS A 16 -4.97 10.51 -8.08
C HIS A 16 -6.19 11.45 -8.08
N SER A 17 -7.25 11.08 -8.79
CA SER A 17 -8.50 11.84 -8.91
C SER A 17 -9.64 11.05 -8.27
N ILE A 18 -9.82 11.23 -6.97
CA ILE A 18 -10.85 10.60 -6.16
C ILE A 18 -11.81 11.66 -5.62
N ASN A 19 -13.03 11.26 -5.22
CA ASN A 19 -13.99 12.17 -4.62
C ASN A 19 -13.66 12.49 -3.15
N GLU A 20 -14.36 13.47 -2.58
CA GLU A 20 -14.10 13.93 -1.21
C GLU A 20 -14.29 12.83 -0.16
N ASN A 21 -15.32 11.98 -0.30
CA ASN A 21 -15.59 10.89 0.64
C ASN A 21 -14.47 9.85 0.61
N GLU A 22 -13.98 9.49 -0.57
CA GLU A 22 -12.84 8.59 -0.75
C GLU A 22 -11.57 9.18 -0.16
N TYR A 23 -11.31 10.48 -0.37
CA TYR A 23 -10.17 11.19 0.21
C TYR A 23 -10.22 11.20 1.73
N LEU A 24 -11.36 11.57 2.32
CA LEU A 24 -11.55 11.60 3.76
C LEU A 24 -11.43 10.20 4.38
N TYR A 25 -11.92 9.18 3.70
CA TYR A 25 -11.76 7.79 4.13
C TYR A 25 -10.29 7.35 4.10
N ALA A 26 -9.58 7.56 2.99
CA ALA A 26 -8.16 7.24 2.88
C ALA A 26 -7.32 7.96 3.95
N ARG A 27 -7.66 9.22 4.25
CA ARG A 27 -7.06 9.97 5.35
C ARG A 27 -7.35 9.35 6.71
N ARG A 28 -8.58 8.88 6.97
CA ARG A 28 -8.92 8.14 8.21
C ARG A 28 -8.10 6.86 8.35
N VAL A 29 -7.97 6.08 7.26
CA VAL A 29 -7.11 4.89 7.24
C VAL A 29 -5.67 5.27 7.59
N GLY A 30 -5.13 6.30 6.97
CA GLY A 30 -3.79 6.82 7.29
C GLY A 30 -3.64 7.18 8.77
N THR A 31 -4.62 7.89 9.36
CA THR A 31 -4.61 8.23 10.79
C THR A 31 -4.53 6.97 11.65
N GLN A 32 -5.33 5.96 11.34
CA GLN A 32 -5.33 4.69 12.06
C GLN A 32 -4.01 3.91 11.92
N LEU A 33 -3.37 4.01 10.76
CA LEU A 33 -2.02 3.45 10.54
C LEU A 33 -0.97 4.20 11.37
N GLY A 34 -1.00 5.54 11.33
CA GLY A 34 -0.08 6.39 12.09
C GLY A 34 -0.21 6.21 13.61
N LEU A 35 -1.42 6.05 14.14
CA LEU A 35 -1.66 5.71 15.56
C LEU A 35 -1.01 4.37 15.97
N ARG A 36 -0.65 3.53 15.01
CA ARG A 36 0.03 2.24 15.20
C ARG A 36 1.50 2.28 14.80
N GLU A 37 2.06 3.47 14.58
CA GLU A 37 3.45 3.70 14.19
C GLU A 37 3.81 2.99 12.88
N LEU A 38 2.85 2.91 11.94
CA LEU A 38 3.09 2.39 10.61
C LEU A 38 3.43 3.55 9.66
N ASN A 39 4.47 3.36 8.88
CA ASN A 39 4.94 4.28 7.86
C ASN A 39 4.25 4.06 6.52
N ILE A 40 4.25 5.05 5.65
CA ILE A 40 3.51 5.04 4.39
C ILE A 40 4.45 5.20 3.21
N CYS A 41 4.25 4.37 2.18
CA CYS A 41 4.86 4.54 0.87
C CYS A 41 3.76 4.66 -0.20
N THR A 42 3.88 5.61 -1.12
CA THR A 42 2.91 5.81 -2.22
C THR A 42 3.61 6.26 -3.51
N GLY A 43 2.82 6.40 -4.58
CA GLY A 43 3.27 6.91 -5.88
C GLY A 43 3.51 8.42 -5.96
N CYS A 44 3.54 9.15 -4.87
CA CYS A 44 3.80 10.58 -4.73
C CYS A 44 2.65 11.53 -5.09
N GLY A 45 1.67 11.13 -5.90
CA GLY A 45 0.63 12.00 -6.41
C GLY A 45 -0.38 12.47 -5.35
N PRO A 46 -1.38 13.24 -5.78
CA PRO A 46 -2.50 13.66 -4.92
C PRO A 46 -3.49 12.50 -4.67
N GLY A 47 -4.65 12.82 -4.13
CA GLY A 47 -5.76 11.90 -3.94
C GLY A 47 -5.46 10.78 -2.95
N ALA A 48 -5.63 9.52 -3.39
CA ALA A 48 -5.41 8.34 -2.56
C ALA A 48 -3.94 8.10 -2.19
N MET A 49 -3.00 8.83 -2.78
CA MET A 49 -1.58 8.76 -2.45
C MET A 49 -1.20 9.78 -1.36
N GLU A 50 -1.77 10.99 -1.39
CA GLU A 50 -1.56 12.03 -0.39
C GLU A 50 -2.36 11.80 0.90
N ALA A 51 -3.64 11.43 0.76
CA ALA A 51 -4.56 11.34 1.89
C ALA A 51 -4.09 10.43 3.03
N PRO A 52 -3.60 9.20 2.79
CA PRO A 52 -3.08 8.34 3.86
C PRO A 52 -1.82 8.90 4.52
N MET A 53 -0.92 9.57 3.78
CA MET A 53 0.25 10.24 4.37
C MET A 53 -0.19 11.37 5.31
N LYS A 54 -1.17 12.18 4.88
CA LYS A 54 -1.73 13.28 5.69
C LYS A 54 -2.40 12.77 6.97
N GLY A 55 -3.10 11.65 6.88
CA GLY A 55 -3.66 10.97 8.05
C GLY A 55 -2.59 10.42 8.98
N ALA A 56 -1.60 9.71 8.43
CA ALA A 56 -0.53 9.11 9.22
C ALA A 56 0.33 10.15 9.95
N ALA A 57 0.58 11.31 9.34
CA ALA A 57 1.26 12.43 10.00
C ALA A 57 0.53 12.87 11.28
N VAL A 58 -0.79 12.93 11.25
CA VAL A 58 -1.62 13.23 12.44
C VAL A 58 -1.50 12.11 13.47
N GLY A 59 -1.62 10.84 13.06
CA GLY A 59 -1.49 9.69 13.96
C GLY A 59 -0.10 9.61 14.62
N HIS A 60 0.95 9.79 13.85
CA HIS A 60 2.34 9.83 14.37
C HIS A 60 2.54 10.97 15.38
N ALA A 61 2.02 12.16 15.08
CA ALA A 61 2.09 13.29 16.01
C ALA A 61 1.39 12.99 17.34
N GLN A 62 0.21 12.35 17.31
CA GLN A 62 -0.52 11.94 18.51
C GLN A 62 0.25 10.90 19.34
N GLN A 63 0.96 9.98 18.69
CA GLN A 63 1.82 8.98 19.34
C GLN A 63 3.22 9.51 19.70
N ARG A 64 3.55 10.75 19.33
CA ARG A 64 4.90 11.32 19.46
C ARG A 64 5.97 10.47 18.77
N TYR A 65 5.56 9.77 17.69
CA TYR A 65 6.45 8.96 16.88
C TYR A 65 7.36 9.86 16.04
N LYS A 66 8.69 9.72 16.23
CA LYS A 66 9.70 10.64 15.63
C LYS A 66 10.27 10.11 14.33
N ASP A 67 10.19 8.80 14.09
CA ASP A 67 10.81 8.13 12.95
C ASP A 67 9.82 7.98 11.78
N SER A 68 8.99 9.00 11.57
CA SER A 68 7.98 9.04 10.52
C SER A 68 8.63 9.02 9.14
N ARG A 69 8.29 8.00 8.33
CA ARG A 69 8.73 7.88 6.95
C ARG A 69 7.53 7.93 6.02
N PHE A 70 7.57 8.89 5.12
CA PHE A 70 6.61 9.08 4.03
C PHE A 70 7.36 8.98 2.72
N ILE A 71 7.44 7.77 2.20
CA ILE A 71 8.21 7.47 1.00
C ILE A 71 7.34 7.72 -0.22
N GLY A 72 7.83 8.61 -1.08
CA GLY A 72 7.29 8.79 -2.42
C GLY A 72 8.12 8.01 -3.43
N MET A 73 7.50 7.11 -4.18
CA MET A 73 8.18 6.33 -5.20
C MET A 73 7.62 6.67 -6.58
N THR A 74 8.44 7.25 -7.43
CA THR A 74 8.06 7.75 -8.74
C THR A 74 9.02 7.27 -9.85
N GLU A 75 8.81 7.72 -11.06
CA GLU A 75 9.69 7.52 -12.20
C GLU A 75 9.75 8.79 -13.07
N PRO A 76 10.71 8.95 -14.01
CA PRO A 76 10.97 10.23 -14.67
C PRO A 76 9.78 10.86 -15.41
N SER A 77 8.93 10.05 -16.05
CA SER A 77 7.79 10.60 -16.81
C SER A 77 6.67 11.10 -15.88
N ILE A 78 6.46 10.43 -14.76
CA ILE A 78 5.46 10.82 -13.76
C ILE A 78 5.89 12.11 -13.07
N ILE A 79 7.14 12.15 -12.56
CA ILE A 79 7.60 13.35 -11.83
C ILE A 79 7.73 14.58 -12.70
N ALA A 80 7.97 14.41 -13.99
CA ALA A 80 7.98 15.51 -14.96
C ALA A 80 6.58 16.10 -15.18
N ALA A 81 5.52 15.30 -15.03
CA ALA A 81 4.15 15.72 -15.20
C ALA A 81 3.52 16.30 -13.92
N GLU A 82 3.91 15.76 -12.75
CA GLU A 82 3.28 16.11 -11.47
C GLU A 82 4.31 16.10 -10.35
N PRO A 83 4.47 17.20 -9.58
CA PRO A 83 5.40 17.23 -8.45
C PRO A 83 4.90 16.32 -7.31
N PRO A 84 5.81 15.79 -6.48
CA PRO A 84 5.45 15.02 -5.30
C PRO A 84 4.58 15.84 -4.36
N ASN A 85 3.64 15.19 -3.66
CA ASN A 85 2.85 15.84 -2.63
C ASN A 85 3.75 16.30 -1.47
N PRO A 86 3.37 17.37 -0.73
CA PRO A 86 4.25 18.03 0.24
C PRO A 86 4.55 17.20 1.51
N LEU A 87 3.93 16.04 1.67
CA LEU A 87 4.15 15.17 2.83
C LEU A 87 5.30 14.18 2.62
N VAL A 88 5.72 13.99 1.37
CA VAL A 88 6.84 13.11 1.04
C VAL A 88 8.13 13.65 1.67
N ASN A 89 8.73 12.89 2.58
CA ASN A 89 10.00 13.23 3.19
C ASN A 89 11.18 12.36 2.69
N GLU A 90 10.87 11.29 1.97
CA GLU A 90 11.85 10.47 1.25
C GLU A 90 11.36 10.22 -0.18
N LEU A 91 12.09 10.74 -1.17
CA LEU A 91 11.73 10.56 -2.59
C LEU A 91 12.68 9.58 -3.26
N ILE A 92 12.10 8.56 -3.90
CA ILE A 92 12.82 7.55 -4.66
C ILE A 92 12.37 7.64 -6.13
N ILE A 93 13.31 7.86 -7.04
CA ILE A 93 13.04 7.91 -8.48
C ILE A 93 13.57 6.61 -9.10
N MET A 94 12.67 5.76 -9.56
CA MET A 94 12.99 4.51 -10.24
C MET A 94 13.22 4.77 -11.73
N PRO A 95 14.02 3.97 -12.44
CA PRO A 95 14.36 4.22 -13.84
C PRO A 95 13.16 4.09 -14.80
N ASP A 96 12.20 3.24 -14.47
CA ASP A 96 11.02 2.93 -15.27
C ASP A 96 9.86 2.39 -14.41
N ILE A 97 8.70 2.17 -15.03
CA ILE A 97 7.48 1.71 -14.36
C ILE A 97 7.62 0.28 -13.80
N GLU A 98 8.34 -0.60 -14.50
CA GLU A 98 8.51 -1.99 -14.08
C GLU A 98 9.35 -2.06 -12.79
N LYS A 99 10.45 -1.33 -12.76
CA LYS A 99 11.30 -1.22 -11.56
C LYS A 99 10.59 -0.53 -10.41
N ARG A 100 9.71 0.43 -10.70
CA ARG A 100 8.87 1.09 -9.70
C ARG A 100 7.89 0.09 -9.07
N LEU A 101 7.19 -0.72 -9.87
CA LEU A 101 6.27 -1.75 -9.36
C LEU A 101 7.02 -2.81 -8.53
N GLU A 102 8.17 -3.29 -9.01
CA GLU A 102 9.02 -4.21 -8.28
C GLU A 102 9.45 -3.63 -6.92
N ALA A 103 9.88 -2.37 -6.89
CA ALA A 103 10.33 -1.70 -5.69
C ALA A 103 9.20 -1.51 -4.66
N PHE A 104 7.98 -1.21 -5.09
CA PHE A 104 6.82 -1.17 -4.20
C PHE A 104 6.59 -2.50 -3.49
N VAL A 105 6.59 -3.60 -4.23
CA VAL A 105 6.39 -4.93 -3.65
C VAL A 105 7.51 -5.30 -2.68
N ARG A 106 8.75 -4.94 -3.01
CA ARG A 106 9.92 -5.22 -2.15
C ARG A 106 9.91 -4.44 -0.84
N ILE A 107 9.51 -3.16 -0.86
CA ILE A 107 9.49 -2.32 0.35
C ILE A 107 8.27 -2.61 1.22
N ALA A 108 7.18 -3.13 0.64
CA ALA A 108 5.92 -3.32 1.33
C ALA A 108 6.01 -4.39 2.42
N HIS A 109 5.58 -4.05 3.61
CA HIS A 109 5.24 -5.02 4.67
C HIS A 109 3.73 -5.29 4.72
N GLY A 110 2.97 -4.57 3.93
CA GLY A 110 1.56 -4.73 3.65
C GLY A 110 1.13 -3.71 2.59
N ILE A 111 0.10 -4.03 1.84
CA ILE A 111 -0.41 -3.17 0.76
C ILE A 111 -1.88 -2.88 0.99
N ILE A 112 -2.26 -1.62 0.84
CA ILE A 112 -3.65 -1.14 0.87
C ILE A 112 -3.98 -0.54 -0.48
N ILE A 113 -5.12 -0.95 -1.04
CA ILE A 113 -5.62 -0.43 -2.32
C ILE A 113 -6.93 0.31 -2.07
N PHE A 114 -6.92 1.59 -2.40
CA PHE A 114 -8.09 2.46 -2.43
C PHE A 114 -8.73 2.46 -3.83
N PRO A 115 -9.96 2.98 -4.00
CA PRO A 115 -10.55 3.14 -5.31
C PRO A 115 -9.63 3.91 -6.25
N GLY A 116 -9.58 3.50 -7.51
CA GLY A 116 -8.73 4.13 -8.52
C GLY A 116 -9.08 3.71 -9.94
N GLY A 117 -8.31 4.18 -10.89
CA GLY A 117 -8.48 3.90 -12.31
C GLY A 117 -7.60 2.77 -12.82
N VAL A 118 -7.20 2.89 -14.10
CA VAL A 118 -6.43 1.88 -14.83
C VAL A 118 -5.11 1.55 -14.13
N GLY A 119 -4.34 2.57 -13.71
CA GLY A 119 -3.05 2.33 -13.05
C GLY A 119 -3.18 1.54 -11.75
N THR A 120 -4.24 1.78 -10.96
CA THR A 120 -4.50 1.02 -9.73
C THR A 120 -4.88 -0.42 -10.04
N ALA A 121 -5.66 -0.67 -11.10
CA ALA A 121 -5.99 -2.02 -11.56
C ALA A 121 -4.75 -2.75 -12.07
N GLU A 122 -3.87 -2.08 -12.80
CA GLU A 122 -2.58 -2.61 -13.27
C GLU A 122 -1.68 -3.03 -12.10
N GLU A 123 -1.51 -2.15 -11.11
CA GLU A 123 -0.74 -2.44 -9.90
C GLU A 123 -1.29 -3.66 -9.14
N LEU A 124 -2.62 -3.76 -9.00
CA LEU A 124 -3.28 -4.89 -8.33
C LEU A 124 -3.08 -6.20 -9.10
N LEU A 125 -3.31 -6.21 -10.41
CA LEU A 125 -3.18 -7.42 -11.23
C LEU A 125 -1.72 -7.90 -11.28
N TYR A 126 -0.76 -6.98 -11.38
CA TYR A 126 0.66 -7.29 -11.29
C TYR A 126 1.00 -7.98 -9.96
N LEU A 127 0.53 -7.41 -8.84
CA LEU A 127 0.74 -7.97 -7.50
C LEU A 127 0.12 -9.36 -7.36
N LEU A 128 -1.13 -9.54 -7.81
CA LEU A 128 -1.80 -10.84 -7.77
C LEU A 128 -1.07 -11.88 -8.61
N GLY A 129 -0.54 -11.50 -9.78
CA GLY A 129 0.30 -12.37 -10.59
C GLY A 129 1.54 -12.85 -9.84
N ILE A 130 2.17 -12.00 -9.04
CA ILE A 130 3.29 -12.38 -8.17
C ILE A 130 2.84 -13.31 -7.05
N LEU A 131 1.78 -12.95 -6.31
CA LEU A 131 1.31 -13.72 -5.15
C LEU A 131 0.78 -15.10 -5.52
N MET A 132 0.17 -15.23 -6.69
CA MET A 132 -0.36 -16.51 -7.21
C MET A 132 0.73 -17.40 -7.82
N ASN A 133 1.95 -16.91 -8.03
CA ASN A 133 3.04 -17.72 -8.54
C ASN A 133 3.42 -18.79 -7.49
N PRO A 134 3.47 -20.10 -7.86
CA PRO A 134 3.85 -21.16 -6.95
C PRO A 134 5.19 -20.98 -6.25
N ALA A 135 6.13 -20.27 -6.87
CA ALA A 135 7.42 -19.92 -6.27
C ALA A 135 7.28 -18.98 -5.06
N ASN A 136 6.18 -18.24 -4.97
CA ASN A 136 5.90 -17.26 -3.92
C ASN A 136 4.84 -17.71 -2.91
N LYS A 137 4.45 -19.00 -2.94
CA LYS A 137 3.37 -19.55 -2.09
C LYS A 137 3.57 -19.32 -0.58
N ASP A 138 4.82 -19.22 -0.16
CA ASP A 138 5.19 -19.05 1.24
C ASP A 138 5.42 -17.56 1.63
N GLN A 139 5.20 -16.64 0.69
CA GLN A 139 5.33 -15.20 0.94
C GLN A 139 4.15 -14.67 1.74
N VAL A 140 4.45 -13.95 2.82
CA VAL A 140 3.45 -13.29 3.66
C VAL A 140 3.41 -11.81 3.33
N LEU A 141 2.41 -11.40 2.54
CA LEU A 141 2.17 -10.00 2.22
C LEU A 141 0.67 -9.68 2.38
N PRO A 142 0.26 -9.04 3.48
CA PRO A 142 -1.14 -8.68 3.68
C PRO A 142 -1.56 -7.65 2.63
N LEU A 143 -2.66 -7.95 1.92
CA LEU A 143 -3.26 -7.11 0.90
C LEU A 143 -4.72 -6.82 1.26
N ILE A 144 -5.07 -5.54 1.40
CA ILE A 144 -6.41 -5.09 1.74
C ILE A 144 -6.90 -4.08 0.69
N LEU A 145 -8.07 -4.35 0.12
CA LEU A 145 -8.82 -3.44 -0.72
C LEU A 145 -9.85 -2.73 0.16
N THR A 146 -9.90 -1.40 0.13
CA THR A 146 -10.73 -0.65 1.06
C THR A 146 -11.17 0.71 0.51
N GLY A 147 -12.36 1.12 0.91
CA GLY A 147 -12.95 2.41 0.56
C GLY A 147 -14.11 2.74 1.48
N PRO A 148 -14.70 3.93 1.33
CA PRO A 148 -15.92 4.30 2.03
C PRO A 148 -17.10 3.43 1.56
N LYS A 149 -18.22 3.54 2.22
CA LYS A 149 -19.42 2.74 1.94
C LYS A 149 -19.86 2.83 0.47
N GLU A 150 -19.73 3.99 -0.14
CA GLU A 150 -20.10 4.27 -1.52
C GLU A 150 -19.22 3.52 -2.53
N SER A 151 -18.01 3.12 -2.13
CA SER A 151 -17.09 2.35 -2.98
C SER A 151 -17.33 0.83 -2.94
N ALA A 152 -18.35 0.35 -2.22
CA ALA A 152 -18.62 -1.08 -2.09
C ALA A 152 -18.88 -1.73 -3.46
N ASP A 153 -19.63 -1.08 -4.33
CA ASP A 153 -19.95 -1.59 -5.67
C ASP A 153 -18.72 -1.62 -6.58
N TYR A 154 -17.84 -0.62 -6.48
CA TYR A 154 -16.55 -0.61 -7.18
C TYR A 154 -15.73 -1.86 -6.84
N PHE A 155 -15.59 -2.20 -5.57
CA PHE A 155 -14.81 -3.38 -5.15
C PHE A 155 -15.53 -4.68 -5.46
N ARG A 156 -16.85 -4.72 -5.47
CA ARG A 156 -17.61 -5.91 -5.92
C ARG A 156 -17.32 -6.20 -7.40
N VAL A 157 -17.41 -5.19 -8.26
CA VAL A 157 -17.13 -5.35 -9.70
C VAL A 157 -15.66 -5.72 -9.94
N LEU A 158 -14.74 -5.12 -9.20
CA LEU A 158 -13.32 -5.44 -9.29
C LEU A 158 -13.03 -6.89 -8.85
N ASP A 159 -13.64 -7.36 -7.76
CA ASP A 159 -13.53 -8.74 -7.30
C ASP A 159 -14.06 -9.73 -8.33
N GLU A 160 -15.23 -9.46 -8.92
CA GLU A 160 -15.78 -10.26 -10.00
C GLU A 160 -14.85 -10.33 -11.22
N PHE A 161 -14.27 -9.19 -11.61
CA PHE A 161 -13.30 -9.14 -12.71
C PHE A 161 -12.04 -9.95 -12.41
N ILE A 162 -11.49 -9.84 -11.19
CA ILE A 162 -10.31 -10.61 -10.75
C ILE A 162 -10.62 -12.11 -10.83
N VAL A 163 -11.76 -12.54 -10.32
CA VAL A 163 -12.16 -13.95 -10.34
C VAL A 163 -12.35 -14.47 -11.76
N HIS A 164 -12.99 -13.69 -12.64
CA HIS A 164 -13.14 -14.07 -14.05
C HIS A 164 -11.80 -14.19 -14.78
N THR A 165 -10.82 -13.38 -14.39
CA THR A 165 -9.51 -13.33 -15.07
C THR A 165 -8.51 -14.32 -14.50
N LEU A 166 -8.45 -14.44 -13.17
CA LEU A 166 -7.42 -15.21 -12.44
C LEU A 166 -7.96 -16.44 -11.72
N GLY A 167 -9.27 -16.60 -11.64
CA GLY A 167 -9.93 -17.70 -10.93
C GLY A 167 -10.20 -17.44 -9.45
N GLU A 168 -11.03 -18.27 -8.84
CA GLU A 168 -11.44 -18.16 -7.42
C GLU A 168 -10.25 -18.15 -6.43
N ALA A 169 -9.17 -18.83 -6.77
CA ALA A 169 -7.97 -18.88 -5.92
C ALA A 169 -7.38 -17.49 -5.64
N ALA A 170 -7.60 -16.50 -6.51
CA ALA A 170 -7.12 -15.14 -6.31
C ALA A 170 -7.66 -14.51 -5.02
N ARG A 171 -8.91 -14.83 -4.62
CA ARG A 171 -9.54 -14.31 -3.40
C ARG A 171 -8.81 -14.66 -2.11
N THR A 172 -7.96 -15.68 -2.12
CA THR A 172 -7.18 -16.07 -0.95
C THR A 172 -6.05 -15.08 -0.63
N HIS A 173 -5.69 -14.22 -1.59
CA HIS A 173 -4.57 -13.31 -1.49
C HIS A 173 -4.95 -11.90 -1.00
N TYR A 174 -6.23 -11.55 -0.95
CA TYR A 174 -6.66 -10.22 -0.50
C TYR A 174 -7.90 -10.27 0.38
N ARG A 175 -8.17 -9.16 1.05
CA ARG A 175 -9.42 -8.94 1.80
C ARG A 175 -10.04 -7.63 1.34
N ILE A 176 -11.37 -7.60 1.24
CA ILE A 176 -12.14 -6.39 1.00
C ILE A 176 -12.75 -5.96 2.33
N ILE A 177 -12.46 -4.73 2.74
CA ILE A 177 -12.99 -4.13 3.98
C ILE A 177 -13.57 -2.77 3.62
N ILE A 178 -14.87 -2.63 3.77
CA ILE A 178 -15.58 -1.40 3.41
C ILE A 178 -15.91 -0.62 4.68
N ASP A 179 -15.59 0.68 4.67
CA ASP A 179 -15.91 1.70 5.69
C ASP A 179 -15.44 1.37 7.13
N ASP A 180 -14.38 0.58 7.26
CA ASP A 180 -13.77 0.27 8.56
C ASP A 180 -12.24 0.53 8.57
N ALA A 181 -11.87 1.80 8.66
CA ALA A 181 -10.48 2.23 8.69
C ALA A 181 -9.70 1.67 9.90
N ALA A 182 -10.38 1.48 11.03
CA ALA A 182 -9.75 0.94 12.24
C ALA A 182 -9.38 -0.53 12.08
N GLU A 183 -10.27 -1.33 11.48
CA GLU A 183 -10.03 -2.74 11.19
C GLU A 183 -8.91 -2.92 10.17
N VAL A 184 -8.88 -2.12 9.09
CA VAL A 184 -7.79 -2.11 8.11
C VAL A 184 -6.44 -1.96 8.79
N ALA A 185 -6.28 -0.93 9.61
CA ALA A 185 -5.03 -0.66 10.29
C ALA A 185 -4.69 -1.71 11.37
N ARG A 186 -5.71 -2.25 12.04
CA ARG A 186 -5.55 -3.33 13.03
C ARG A 186 -4.99 -4.59 12.38
N LEU A 187 -5.54 -4.98 11.24
CA LEU A 187 -5.08 -6.16 10.48
C LEU A 187 -3.67 -5.96 9.95
N MET A 188 -3.35 -4.78 9.40
CA MET A 188 -2.00 -4.46 8.96
C MET A 188 -1.00 -4.59 10.12
N LYS A 189 -1.28 -3.97 11.28
CA LYS A 189 -0.38 -4.06 12.44
C LYS A 189 -0.23 -5.49 12.96
N LYS A 190 -1.33 -6.26 12.99
CA LYS A 190 -1.33 -7.67 13.42
C LYS A 190 -0.47 -8.56 12.52
N ALA A 191 -0.38 -8.24 11.23
CA ALA A 191 0.41 -9.03 10.28
C ALA A 191 1.93 -8.77 10.37
N MET A 192 2.37 -7.64 10.92
CA MET A 192 3.79 -7.25 10.94
C MET A 192 4.73 -8.30 11.56
N PRO A 193 4.39 -8.97 12.69
CA PRO A 193 5.25 -10.04 13.25
C PRO A 193 5.41 -11.22 12.28
N LEU A 194 4.34 -11.62 11.59
CA LEU A 194 4.36 -12.71 10.61
C LEU A 194 5.20 -12.34 9.38
N VAL A 195 5.07 -11.10 8.90
CA VAL A 195 5.90 -10.59 7.80
C VAL A 195 7.38 -10.57 8.20
N LYS A 196 7.70 -10.18 9.44
CA LYS A 196 9.07 -10.18 9.95
C LYS A 196 9.67 -11.59 9.97
N GLU A 197 8.92 -12.55 10.50
CA GLU A 197 9.35 -13.95 10.57
C GLU A 197 9.57 -14.51 9.15
N ASN A 198 8.59 -14.32 8.26
CA ASN A 198 8.67 -14.78 6.88
C ASN A 198 9.90 -14.22 6.14
N ARG A 199 10.15 -12.90 6.21
CA ARG A 199 11.30 -12.27 5.57
C ARG A 199 12.64 -12.76 6.12
N ARG A 200 12.72 -13.00 7.41
CA ARG A 200 13.91 -13.57 8.03
C ARG A 200 14.18 -14.99 7.48
N ASP A 201 13.14 -15.80 7.38
CA ASP A 201 13.26 -17.21 6.96
C ASP A 201 13.57 -17.33 5.46
N THR A 202 13.06 -16.42 4.63
CA THR A 202 13.36 -16.34 3.18
C THR A 202 14.66 -15.61 2.87
N GLY A 203 15.30 -15.00 3.87
CA GLY A 203 16.54 -14.21 3.69
C GLY A 203 16.34 -12.88 2.96
N GLU A 204 15.10 -12.41 2.83
CA GLU A 204 14.79 -11.13 2.14
C GLU A 204 15.16 -9.89 2.96
N ASP A 205 15.30 -10.01 4.28
CA ASP A 205 15.77 -8.91 5.14
C ASP A 205 17.17 -8.40 4.77
N ARG A 206 17.92 -9.16 3.95
CA ARG A 206 19.29 -8.82 3.53
C ARG A 206 19.37 -8.18 2.15
N LYS A 207 18.26 -8.09 1.42
CA LYS A 207 18.24 -7.50 0.08
C LYS A 207 17.89 -6.02 0.21
N SER A 208 18.90 -5.15 0.11
CA SER A 208 18.68 -3.71 -0.02
C SER A 208 17.91 -3.39 -1.30
N VAL A 209 16.92 -2.52 -1.22
CA VAL A 209 16.31 -1.88 -2.38
C VAL A 209 17.28 -0.78 -2.83
N VAL A 210 18.14 -1.06 -3.77
CA VAL A 210 18.95 -0.10 -4.54
C VAL A 210 18.74 -0.42 -5.99
#